data_e23266df1232e7d9d8688ac8fccce8c6
#
_entry.id   e23266df1232e7d9d8688ac8fccce8c6
#
_cell.length_a   1.000
_cell.length_b   1.000
_cell.length_c   1.000
_cell.angle_alpha   90.00
_cell.angle_beta   90.00
_cell.angle_gamma   90.00
#
_symmetry.space_group_name_H-M   'P 1'
#
loop_
_entity.id
_entity.type
_entity.pdbx_description
1 polymer ?
#
loop_
_entity_poly.entity_id
_entity_poly.type
_entity_poly.pdbx_seq_one_letter_code
_entity_poly.pdbx_strand_id
1 'polypeptide(L)'
;MLAVTRHVHYARHFTLLACIAALLIVTSRWRASPGAAYSFAIYGALHASVLAASLRDRQPLVRQILFVAIAALVCMLTARLGLFGMRFAGKLPSFAGPVLLLAAVSGVGALGYGLLIRLFWIRDLSLHVFGITAIFCILAECAALIVGNHYQVLGGLWLAIPWWFAFSAGLCYYEHRRSRR
;
A
#
# COMPACT_ATOMS: atom_id res chain seq x y z
N MET A 1 -14.66 21.12 -10.78
CA MET A 1 -14.01 20.54 -11.97
C MET A 1 -12.82 19.71 -11.47
N LEU A 2 -12.93 18.38 -11.43
CA LEU A 2 -11.82 17.49 -11.07
C LEU A 2 -10.74 17.65 -12.15
N ALA A 3 -9.59 18.20 -11.79
CA ALA A 3 -8.44 18.29 -12.70
C ALA A 3 -8.14 16.89 -13.23
N VAL A 4 -8.05 16.77 -14.55
CA VAL A 4 -7.77 15.51 -15.23
C VAL A 4 -6.36 15.07 -14.83
N THR A 5 -6.25 14.10 -13.95
CA THR A 5 -4.99 13.48 -13.57
C THR A 5 -4.40 12.74 -14.76
N ARG A 6 -3.07 12.85 -14.95
CA ARG A 6 -2.41 12.52 -16.21
C ARG A 6 -2.31 11.02 -16.48
N HIS A 7 -2.15 10.20 -15.43
CA HIS A 7 -1.78 8.79 -15.60
C HIS A 7 -2.81 7.79 -15.04
N VAL A 8 -3.58 8.15 -14.00
CA VAL A 8 -4.49 7.24 -13.30
C VAL A 8 -5.92 7.79 -13.25
N HIS A 9 -6.88 6.93 -13.47
CA HIS A 9 -8.30 7.22 -13.25
C HIS A 9 -8.64 7.04 -11.76
N TYR A 10 -8.37 8.04 -10.93
CA TYR A 10 -8.49 7.92 -9.47
C TYR A 10 -9.91 7.60 -8.98
N ALA A 11 -10.95 8.13 -9.61
CA ALA A 11 -12.32 7.76 -9.25
C ALA A 11 -12.53 6.24 -9.38
N ARG A 12 -12.16 5.66 -10.53
CA ARG A 12 -12.21 4.22 -10.75
C ARG A 12 -11.31 3.45 -9.79
N HIS A 13 -10.10 3.97 -9.55
CA HIS A 13 -9.14 3.35 -8.65
C HIS A 13 -9.68 3.23 -7.23
N PHE A 14 -10.17 4.33 -6.63
CA PHE A 14 -10.72 4.31 -5.28
C PHE A 14 -12.00 3.49 -5.17
N THR A 15 -12.86 3.49 -6.19
CA THR A 15 -14.05 2.62 -6.22
C THR A 15 -13.65 1.14 -6.19
N LEU A 16 -12.70 0.72 -7.04
CA LEU A 16 -12.22 -0.66 -7.07
C LEU A 16 -11.55 -1.05 -5.75
N LEU A 17 -10.72 -0.17 -5.16
CA LEU A 17 -10.12 -0.41 -3.84
C LEU A 17 -11.19 -0.59 -2.76
N ALA A 18 -12.21 0.26 -2.74
CA ALA A 18 -13.30 0.17 -1.77
C ALA A 18 -14.07 -1.14 -1.91
N CYS A 19 -14.40 -1.55 -3.14
CA CYS A 19 -15.08 -2.83 -3.41
C CYS A 19 -14.25 -4.04 -2.94
N ILE A 20 -12.95 -4.06 -3.26
CA ILE A 20 -12.05 -5.15 -2.84
C ILE A 20 -11.87 -5.14 -1.32
N ALA A 21 -11.68 -3.98 -0.70
CA ALA A 21 -11.56 -3.87 0.75
C ALA A 21 -12.83 -4.39 1.45
N ALA A 22 -14.02 -4.00 1.00
CA ALA A 22 -15.29 -4.48 1.53
C ALA A 22 -15.42 -6.00 1.38
N LEU A 23 -15.10 -6.55 0.22
CA LEU A 23 -15.12 -8.00 -0.02
C LEU A 23 -14.17 -8.73 0.91
N LEU A 24 -12.94 -8.22 1.09
CA LEU A 24 -11.95 -8.83 1.99
C LEU A 24 -12.39 -8.78 3.45
N ILE A 25 -13.00 -7.69 3.90
CA ILE A 25 -13.52 -7.56 5.26
C ILE A 25 -14.65 -8.57 5.48
N VAL A 26 -15.62 -8.64 4.57
CA VAL A 26 -16.74 -9.59 4.67
C VAL A 26 -16.26 -11.03 4.67
N THR A 27 -15.29 -11.38 3.81
CA THR A 27 -14.76 -12.74 3.69
C THR A 27 -13.68 -13.08 4.72
N SER A 28 -13.17 -12.13 5.48
CA SER A 28 -12.08 -12.35 6.46
C SER A 28 -12.43 -13.39 7.53
N ARG A 29 -13.70 -13.45 7.91
CA ARG A 29 -14.24 -14.40 8.90
C ARG A 29 -14.24 -15.86 8.42
N TRP A 30 -14.11 -16.09 7.12
CA TRP A 30 -14.24 -17.41 6.50
C TRP A 30 -12.90 -17.99 6.03
N ARG A 31 -11.81 -17.25 6.19
CA ARG A 31 -10.51 -17.66 5.67
C ARG A 31 -9.64 -18.25 6.78
N ALA A 32 -9.16 -19.47 6.53
CA ALA A 32 -7.97 -19.96 7.21
C ALA A 32 -6.83 -18.97 6.93
N SER A 33 -6.16 -18.46 7.96
CA SER A 33 -5.08 -17.48 7.82
C SER A 33 -3.88 -18.15 7.15
N PRO A 34 -3.55 -17.87 5.88
CA PRO A 34 -2.22 -18.16 5.39
C PRO A 34 -1.24 -17.35 6.24
N GLY A 35 -0.04 -17.84 6.49
CA GLY A 35 0.94 -17.13 7.32
C GLY A 35 1.05 -15.64 6.94
N ALA A 36 1.25 -14.76 7.93
CA ALA A 36 1.11 -13.31 7.78
C ALA A 36 1.84 -12.72 6.56
N ALA A 37 3.07 -13.19 6.26
CA ALA A 37 3.83 -12.71 5.12
C ALA A 37 3.18 -13.02 3.76
N TYR A 38 2.53 -14.18 3.62
CA TYR A 38 1.82 -14.54 2.39
C TYR A 38 0.54 -13.74 2.21
N SER A 39 -0.14 -13.40 3.31
CA SER A 39 -1.29 -12.49 3.25
C SER A 39 -0.91 -11.15 2.67
N PHE A 40 0.24 -10.58 3.07
CA PHE A 40 0.74 -9.32 2.51
C PHE A 40 1.13 -9.42 1.03
N ALA A 41 1.63 -10.57 0.56
CA ALA A 41 1.85 -10.79 -0.86
C ALA A 41 0.54 -10.70 -1.66
N ILE A 42 -0.53 -11.34 -1.18
CA ILE A 42 -1.86 -11.29 -1.79
C ILE A 42 -2.39 -9.85 -1.80
N TYR A 43 -2.26 -9.13 -0.68
CA TYR A 43 -2.71 -7.74 -0.58
C TYR A 43 -1.93 -6.81 -1.53
N GLY A 44 -0.61 -7.02 -1.64
CA GLY A 44 0.22 -6.30 -2.60
C GLY A 44 -0.19 -6.57 -4.05
N ALA A 45 -0.46 -7.83 -4.39
CA ALA A 45 -0.95 -8.21 -5.72
C ALA A 45 -2.31 -7.59 -6.04
N LEU A 46 -3.25 -7.59 -5.10
CA LEU A 46 -4.57 -7.00 -5.28
C LEU A 46 -4.48 -5.49 -5.52
N HIS A 47 -3.73 -4.77 -4.69
CA HIS A 47 -3.53 -3.33 -4.87
C HIS A 47 -2.86 -3.00 -6.21
N ALA A 48 -1.82 -3.75 -6.58
CA ALA A 48 -1.13 -3.59 -7.85
C ALA A 48 -2.06 -3.85 -9.05
N SER A 49 -2.94 -4.86 -8.96
CA SER A 49 -3.92 -5.18 -10.00
C SER A 49 -4.94 -4.05 -10.16
N VAL A 50 -5.42 -3.48 -9.05
CA VAL A 50 -6.34 -2.32 -9.09
C VAL A 50 -5.67 -1.11 -9.72
N LEU A 51 -4.42 -0.85 -9.37
CA LEU A 51 -3.66 0.25 -9.95
C LEU A 51 -3.46 0.02 -11.46
N ALA A 52 -3.07 -1.20 -11.87
CA ALA A 52 -2.94 -1.59 -13.28
C ALA A 52 -4.23 -1.36 -14.08
N ALA A 53 -5.35 -1.81 -13.52
CA ALA A 53 -6.66 -1.65 -14.14
C ALA A 53 -7.14 -0.19 -14.22
N SER A 54 -6.54 0.70 -13.43
CA SER A 54 -6.92 2.11 -13.32
C SER A 54 -6.06 3.05 -14.17
N LEU A 55 -4.99 2.54 -14.80
CA LEU A 55 -4.16 3.34 -15.69
C LEU A 55 -4.94 3.79 -16.92
N ARG A 56 -4.67 5.00 -17.38
CA ARG A 56 -5.24 5.55 -18.61
C ARG A 56 -4.68 4.86 -19.85
N ASP A 57 -3.37 4.65 -19.87
CA ASP A 57 -2.69 4.01 -20.97
C ASP A 57 -2.65 2.50 -20.76
N ARG A 58 -3.22 1.77 -21.72
CA ARG A 58 -3.18 0.29 -21.69
C ARG A 58 -1.75 -0.19 -21.87
N GLN A 59 -1.25 -0.86 -20.87
CA GLN A 59 0.07 -1.50 -20.92
C GLN A 59 -0.02 -2.94 -21.42
N PRO A 60 1.04 -3.48 -22.04
CA PRO A 60 1.09 -4.90 -22.43
C PRO A 60 0.81 -5.81 -21.23
N LEU A 61 0.05 -6.89 -21.45
CA LEU A 61 -0.36 -7.81 -20.37
C LEU A 61 0.84 -8.37 -19.60
N VAL A 62 1.91 -8.74 -20.30
CA VAL A 62 3.14 -9.24 -19.67
C VAL A 62 3.71 -8.24 -18.68
N ARG A 63 3.70 -6.95 -19.03
CA ARG A 63 4.20 -5.89 -18.16
C ARG A 63 3.33 -5.70 -16.92
N GLN A 64 2.01 -5.84 -17.07
CA GLN A 64 1.08 -5.80 -15.95
C GLN A 64 1.31 -6.98 -15.00
N ILE A 65 1.44 -8.19 -15.54
CA ILE A 65 1.71 -9.42 -14.75
C ILE A 65 3.02 -9.27 -13.97
N LEU A 66 4.10 -8.84 -14.63
CA LEU A 66 5.39 -8.62 -13.99
C LEU A 66 5.28 -7.58 -12.85
N PHE A 67 4.60 -6.47 -13.10
CA PHE A 67 4.38 -5.45 -12.07
C PHE A 67 3.65 -6.02 -10.85
N VAL A 68 2.55 -6.76 -11.06
CA VAL A 68 1.77 -7.39 -9.98
C VAL A 68 2.62 -8.40 -9.21
N ALA A 69 3.39 -9.24 -9.89
CA ALA A 69 4.23 -10.25 -9.27
C ALA A 69 5.35 -9.61 -8.41
N ILE A 70 6.02 -8.58 -8.94
CA ILE A 70 7.08 -7.89 -8.20
C ILE A 70 6.49 -7.08 -7.03
N ALA A 71 5.33 -6.46 -7.20
CA ALA A 71 4.64 -5.77 -6.13
C ALA A 71 4.25 -6.72 -4.98
N ALA A 72 3.75 -7.91 -5.30
CA ALA A 72 3.47 -8.96 -4.32
C ALA A 72 4.74 -9.35 -3.55
N LEU A 73 5.86 -9.54 -4.27
CA LEU A 73 7.15 -9.87 -3.67
C LEU A 73 7.66 -8.75 -2.75
N VAL A 74 7.59 -7.49 -3.16
CA VAL A 74 7.98 -6.34 -2.34
C VAL A 74 7.15 -6.29 -1.07
N CYS A 75 5.82 -6.43 -1.15
CA CYS A 75 4.96 -6.44 0.03
C CYS A 75 5.26 -7.63 0.97
N MET A 76 5.54 -8.81 0.41
CA MET A 76 5.93 -9.98 1.20
C MET A 76 7.25 -9.78 1.93
N LEU A 77 8.27 -9.26 1.24
CA LEU A 77 9.60 -9.00 1.83
C LEU A 77 9.51 -7.91 2.90
N THR A 78 8.76 -6.85 2.65
CA THR A 78 8.52 -5.78 3.63
C THR A 78 7.83 -6.32 4.88
N ALA A 79 6.82 -7.18 4.73
CA ALA A 79 6.15 -7.82 5.85
C ALA A 79 7.10 -8.76 6.63
N ARG A 80 7.96 -9.52 5.95
CA ARG A 80 8.98 -10.36 6.61
C ARG A 80 9.99 -9.55 7.40
N LEU A 81 10.45 -8.43 6.85
CA LEU A 81 11.31 -7.49 7.57
C LEU A 81 10.62 -6.94 8.81
N GLY A 82 9.32 -6.60 8.72
CA GLY A 82 8.51 -6.20 9.84
C GLY A 82 8.42 -7.27 10.93
N LEU A 83 8.08 -8.50 10.56
CA LEU A 83 8.02 -9.64 11.49
C LEU A 83 9.37 -9.93 12.15
N PHE A 84 10.45 -9.83 11.39
CA PHE A 84 11.81 -9.97 11.93
C PHE A 84 12.13 -8.83 12.92
N GLY A 85 11.82 -7.59 12.55
CA GLY A 85 12.03 -6.41 13.39
C GLY A 85 11.24 -6.45 14.70
N MET A 86 10.05 -7.08 14.73
CA MET A 86 9.25 -7.25 15.96
C MET A 86 10.02 -7.96 17.08
N ARG A 87 10.94 -8.87 16.74
CA ARG A 87 11.81 -9.55 17.70
C ARG A 87 12.75 -8.59 18.44
N PHE A 88 13.09 -7.48 17.81
CA PHE A 88 13.96 -6.43 18.37
C PHE A 88 13.13 -5.30 18.99
N ALA A 89 12.01 -4.95 18.39
CA ALA A 89 11.12 -3.90 18.88
C ALA A 89 10.58 -4.21 20.30
N GLY A 90 10.34 -5.48 20.63
CA GLY A 90 9.93 -5.91 21.96
C GLY A 90 10.98 -5.69 23.06
N LYS A 91 12.22 -5.33 22.69
CA LYS A 91 13.26 -4.95 23.65
C LYS A 91 13.30 -3.45 23.98
N LEU A 92 12.56 -2.65 23.22
CA LEU A 92 12.43 -1.21 23.46
C LEU A 92 11.32 -0.93 24.48
N PRO A 93 11.47 0.07 25.35
CA PRO A 93 10.47 0.38 26.34
C PRO A 93 9.16 0.83 25.68
N SER A 94 8.06 0.26 26.16
CA SER A 94 6.69 0.67 25.85
C SER A 94 6.26 0.59 24.37
N PHE A 95 5.36 1.48 23.97
CA PHE A 95 4.71 1.57 22.66
C PHE A 95 5.63 2.08 21.55
N ALA A 96 6.78 2.66 21.90
CA ALA A 96 7.69 3.31 20.92
C ALA A 96 8.29 2.31 19.92
N GLY A 97 8.69 1.11 20.37
CA GLY A 97 9.29 0.11 19.50
C GLY A 97 8.38 -0.35 18.36
N PRO A 98 7.16 -0.82 18.63
CA PRO A 98 6.19 -1.17 17.59
C PRO A 98 5.86 -0.02 16.62
N VAL A 99 5.71 1.21 17.10
CA VAL A 99 5.40 2.37 16.25
C VAL A 99 6.56 2.69 15.33
N LEU A 100 7.79 2.74 15.83
CA LEU A 100 8.98 3.00 15.02
C LEU A 100 9.20 1.92 13.97
N LEU A 101 9.00 0.65 14.33
CA LEU A 101 9.12 -0.45 13.39
C LEU A 101 8.04 -0.35 12.30
N LEU A 102 6.79 -0.08 12.67
CA LEU A 102 5.70 0.05 11.72
C LEU A 102 5.95 1.22 10.77
N ALA A 103 6.40 2.37 11.27
CA ALA A 103 6.77 3.51 10.46
C ALA A 103 7.90 3.18 9.47
N ALA A 104 8.95 2.47 9.93
CA ALA A 104 10.05 2.06 9.06
C ALA A 104 9.60 1.09 7.97
N VAL A 105 8.82 0.07 8.32
CA VAL A 105 8.32 -0.94 7.39
C VAL A 105 7.37 -0.30 6.36
N SER A 106 6.46 0.55 6.82
CA SER A 106 5.52 1.26 5.95
C SER A 106 6.26 2.19 4.97
N GLY A 107 7.24 2.94 5.46
CA GLY A 107 8.06 3.83 4.65
C GLY A 107 8.85 3.07 3.58
N VAL A 108 9.53 1.99 3.96
CA VAL A 108 10.28 1.13 3.03
C VAL A 108 9.34 0.51 1.99
N GLY A 109 8.18 0.02 2.41
CA GLY A 109 7.16 -0.52 1.52
C GLY A 109 6.67 0.51 0.50
N ALA A 110 6.36 1.73 0.96
CA ALA A 110 5.91 2.82 0.10
C ALA A 110 6.99 3.26 -0.91
N LEU A 111 8.26 3.34 -0.47
CA LEU A 111 9.40 3.66 -1.34
C LEU A 111 9.59 2.58 -2.40
N GLY A 112 9.62 1.30 -2.00
CA GLY A 112 9.79 0.17 -2.93
C GLY A 112 8.65 0.11 -3.96
N TYR A 113 7.43 0.27 -3.51
CA TYR A 113 6.26 0.28 -4.38
C TYR A 113 6.24 1.50 -5.32
N GLY A 114 6.61 2.68 -4.82
CA GLY A 114 6.76 3.89 -5.63
C GLY A 114 7.83 3.75 -6.72
N LEU A 115 8.97 3.14 -6.40
CA LEU A 115 10.01 2.82 -7.38
C LEU A 115 9.50 1.87 -8.47
N LEU A 116 8.70 0.86 -8.11
CA LEU A 116 8.07 -0.03 -9.09
C LEU A 116 7.16 0.73 -10.04
N ILE A 117 6.30 1.63 -9.53
CA ILE A 117 5.45 2.47 -10.37
C ILE A 117 6.28 3.31 -11.32
N ARG A 118 7.37 3.90 -10.85
CA ARG A 118 8.28 4.68 -11.70
C ARG A 118 8.93 3.84 -12.78
N LEU A 119 9.42 2.67 -12.46
CA LEU A 119 10.11 1.78 -13.41
C LEU A 119 9.16 1.23 -14.48
N PHE A 120 7.96 0.85 -14.06
CA PHE A 120 7.03 0.16 -14.94
C PHE A 120 6.11 1.11 -15.70
N TRP A 121 5.71 2.25 -15.11
CA TRP A 121 4.56 2.98 -15.64
C TRP A 121 4.74 4.48 -15.80
N ILE A 122 5.28 5.16 -14.79
CA ILE A 122 5.37 6.62 -14.74
C ILE A 122 6.83 7.03 -14.59
N ARG A 123 7.59 6.97 -15.68
CA ARG A 123 9.04 7.22 -15.68
C ARG A 123 9.43 8.62 -15.20
N ASP A 124 8.57 9.59 -15.39
CA ASP A 124 8.77 10.98 -14.97
C ASP A 124 8.30 11.28 -13.54
N LEU A 125 7.98 10.24 -12.76
CA LEU A 125 7.60 10.38 -11.36
C LEU A 125 8.77 10.93 -10.55
N SER A 126 8.55 12.11 -9.93
CA SER A 126 9.57 12.77 -9.09
C SER A 126 9.82 11.98 -7.80
N LEU A 127 11.06 12.00 -7.31
CA LEU A 127 11.42 11.40 -6.02
C LEU A 127 10.63 11.99 -4.84
N HIS A 128 10.18 13.23 -4.95
CA HIS A 128 9.34 13.86 -3.91
C HIS A 128 8.01 13.15 -3.69
N VAL A 129 7.47 12.47 -4.72
CA VAL A 129 6.23 11.70 -4.55
C VAL A 129 6.42 10.56 -3.57
N PHE A 130 7.59 9.94 -3.58
CA PHE A 130 7.86 8.81 -2.68
C PHE A 130 7.90 9.24 -1.22
N GLY A 131 8.49 10.42 -0.94
CA GLY A 131 8.44 11.01 0.40
C GLY A 131 7.01 11.30 0.85
N ILE A 132 6.22 11.92 -0.03
CA ILE A 132 4.82 12.25 0.26
C ILE A 132 4.01 10.95 0.50
N THR A 133 4.08 9.97 -0.39
CA THR A 133 3.35 8.71 -0.21
C THR A 133 3.81 7.95 1.02
N ALA A 134 5.12 7.94 1.33
CA ALA A 134 5.64 7.32 2.53
C ALA A 134 5.07 7.97 3.81
N ILE A 135 5.02 9.30 3.87
CA ILE A 135 4.42 10.03 5.00
C ILE A 135 2.95 9.66 5.16
N PHE A 136 2.16 9.66 4.08
CA PHE A 136 0.75 9.27 4.13
C PHE A 136 0.58 7.83 4.64
N CYS A 137 1.40 6.89 4.17
CA CYS A 137 1.36 5.50 4.60
C CYS A 137 1.72 5.34 6.08
N ILE A 138 2.79 6.01 6.53
CA ILE A 138 3.22 5.99 7.94
C ILE A 138 2.10 6.53 8.85
N LEU A 139 1.53 7.68 8.52
CA LEU A 139 0.45 8.28 9.30
C LEU A 139 -0.79 7.39 9.35
N ALA A 140 -1.17 6.79 8.22
CA ALA A 140 -2.33 5.89 8.15
C ALA A 140 -2.13 4.63 8.98
N GLU A 141 -0.94 4.01 8.95
CA GLU A 141 -0.66 2.83 9.74
C GLU A 141 -0.50 3.13 11.23
N CYS A 142 0.10 4.26 11.59
CA CYS A 142 0.15 4.70 12.98
C CYS A 142 -1.28 4.93 13.53
N ALA A 143 -2.14 5.58 12.76
CA ALA A 143 -3.54 5.76 13.12
C ALA A 143 -4.27 4.40 13.24
N ALA A 144 -4.06 3.48 12.30
CA ALA A 144 -4.61 2.14 12.32
C ALA A 144 -4.14 1.35 13.55
N LEU A 145 -2.89 1.50 13.96
CA LEU A 145 -2.36 0.85 15.16
C LEU A 145 -3.06 1.36 16.43
N ILE A 146 -3.27 2.68 16.53
CA ILE A 146 -3.96 3.28 17.69
C ILE A 146 -5.41 2.79 17.78
N VAL A 147 -6.12 2.75 16.66
CA VAL A 147 -7.51 2.31 16.60
C VAL A 147 -7.61 0.77 16.66
N GLY A 148 -6.64 0.07 16.08
CA GLY A 148 -6.66 -1.38 15.85
C GLY A 148 -6.48 -2.24 17.11
N ASN A 149 -6.04 -1.65 18.24
CA ASN A 149 -6.00 -2.35 19.51
C ASN A 149 -7.39 -2.89 19.96
N HIS A 150 -8.47 -2.39 19.35
CA HIS A 150 -9.84 -2.82 19.58
C HIS A 150 -10.36 -3.86 18.56
N TYR A 151 -9.64 -4.12 17.46
CA TYR A 151 -10.15 -4.91 16.32
C TYR A 151 -9.20 -6.02 15.87
N GLN A 152 -8.84 -6.92 16.77
CA GLN A 152 -7.99 -8.09 16.47
C GLN A 152 -8.54 -9.02 15.37
N VAL A 153 -9.80 -8.85 14.99
CA VAL A 153 -10.55 -9.75 14.08
C VAL A 153 -10.07 -9.65 12.61
N LEU A 154 -9.50 -8.53 12.21
CA LEU A 154 -9.14 -8.29 10.81
C LEU A 154 -7.70 -8.65 10.43
N GLY A 155 -6.86 -9.03 11.40
CA GLY A 155 -5.48 -9.44 11.16
C GLY A 155 -4.70 -8.44 10.30
N GLY A 156 -3.95 -8.94 9.32
CA GLY A 156 -3.13 -8.10 8.41
C GLY A 156 -3.92 -7.13 7.52
N LEU A 157 -5.23 -7.36 7.31
CA LEU A 157 -6.10 -6.43 6.54
C LEU A 157 -6.20 -5.07 7.22
N TRP A 158 -6.13 -5.04 8.54
CA TRP A 158 -6.21 -3.81 9.33
C TRP A 158 -5.08 -2.81 9.02
N LEU A 159 -3.93 -3.31 8.62
CA LEU A 159 -2.80 -2.49 8.17
C LEU A 159 -2.81 -2.29 6.66
N ALA A 160 -3.13 -3.32 5.89
CA ALA A 160 -3.06 -3.27 4.44
C ALA A 160 -4.05 -2.27 3.82
N ILE A 161 -5.31 -2.24 4.31
CA ILE A 161 -6.35 -1.37 3.74
C ILE A 161 -6.01 0.13 3.93
N PRO A 162 -5.71 0.63 5.15
CA PRO A 162 -5.29 2.02 5.34
C PRO A 162 -4.07 2.37 4.49
N TRP A 163 -3.10 1.47 4.37
CA TRP A 163 -1.91 1.67 3.55
C TRP A 163 -2.27 1.85 2.07
N TRP A 164 -3.16 1.02 1.51
CA TRP A 164 -3.61 1.14 0.12
C TRP A 164 -4.22 2.51 -0.19
N PHE A 165 -5.15 2.93 0.66
CA PHE A 165 -5.81 4.22 0.49
C PHE A 165 -4.84 5.38 0.67
N ALA A 166 -3.96 5.32 1.67
CA ALA A 166 -2.97 6.34 1.95
C ALA A 166 -1.95 6.49 0.81
N PHE A 167 -1.42 5.38 0.30
CA PHE A 167 -0.51 5.38 -0.85
C PHE A 167 -1.18 6.01 -2.07
N SER A 168 -2.39 5.57 -2.39
CA SER A 168 -3.16 6.07 -3.53
C SER A 168 -3.52 7.55 -3.39
N ALA A 169 -3.85 8.00 -2.17
CA ALA A 169 -4.13 9.40 -1.88
C ALA A 169 -2.88 10.27 -2.05
N GLY A 170 -1.72 9.81 -1.58
CA GLY A 170 -0.44 10.50 -1.75
C GLY A 170 -0.07 10.65 -3.23
N LEU A 171 -0.25 9.60 -4.02
CA LEU A 171 -0.01 9.63 -5.47
C LEU A 171 -0.99 10.59 -6.17
N CYS A 172 -2.28 10.53 -5.82
CA CYS A 172 -3.30 11.42 -6.36
C CYS A 172 -3.02 12.89 -6.04
N TYR A 173 -2.66 13.18 -4.80
CA TYR A 173 -2.29 14.53 -4.35
C TYR A 173 -1.12 15.09 -5.17
N TYR A 174 -0.08 14.27 -5.38
CA TYR A 174 1.07 14.68 -6.17
C TYR A 174 0.70 14.98 -7.63
N GLU A 175 -0.03 14.09 -8.31
CA GLU A 175 -0.45 14.32 -9.71
C GLU A 175 -1.33 15.57 -9.84
N HIS A 176 -2.24 15.79 -8.89
CA HIS A 176 -3.08 16.98 -8.88
C HIS A 176 -2.27 18.28 -8.72
N ARG A 177 -1.28 18.28 -7.84
CA ARG A 177 -0.40 19.44 -7.63
C ARG A 177 0.44 19.75 -8.87
N ARG A 178 0.89 18.71 -9.58
CA ARG A 178 1.68 18.87 -10.81
C ARG A 178 0.85 19.38 -12.00
N SER A 179 -0.43 19.03 -12.07
CA SER A 179 -1.32 19.48 -13.15
C SER A 179 -1.70 20.97 -13.06
N ARG A 180 -1.42 21.60 -11.92
CA ARG A 180 -1.71 23.04 -11.68
C ARG A 180 -0.52 23.95 -11.92
N ARG A 181 0.66 23.39 -12.18
CA ARG A 181 1.89 24.12 -12.55
C ARG A 181 2.13 23.99 -14.06
#